data_5d05a1a4b68e989aefeff21bd839cfe4
#
_entry.id   5d05a1a4b68e989aefeff21bd839cfe4
#
_cell.length_a   1.000
_cell.length_b   1.000
_cell.length_c   1.000
_cell.angle_alpha   90.00
_cell.angle_beta   90.00
_cell.angle_gamma   90.00
#
_symmetry.space_group_name_H-M   'P 1'
#
loop_
_entity.id
_entity.type
_entity.pdbx_description
1 polymer ?
#
loop_
_entity_poly.entity_id
_entity_poly.type
_entity_poly.pdbx_seq_one_letter_code
_entity_poly.pdbx_strand_id
1 'polypeptide(L)'
;MKKIIVSALFAGFAMQGFAQSGTNSPYSQYGLGALATQATGFNRGMNGLAYGFHEHNQVNHMNPASYSAVDSLSFIFDAGLSLQLTNFDEGGHKVNAHNADIEYIVASFRAFKHVGVSFGLLPYSNVGYNFSNKRNVNAFPSPSSPSTTYSNTYSGDGGLHQVYLGAGWEPFKGFSFGANISYLWGTLNRYTTNSYSDSYVNTISRNYTAEIKNYKLDFGTQYTHSITKKDELTLGLTYSLGHKLNSNTECNLISTNSQTGVSDTTHYMISNAFELPHTIGIGLMWNHNNHLKIGVDYQLQKWAKILYPRLSGTGSATTFALADGFFKDRHRLTLGGDYCRGERYRGFFDRMHYRAGVSYTSPYLKINGADGPRELSASLGVGIPIINGYNNRSILNISAEWVNQSATGLIKENMFRINVGLTFNERWFAKFKVE
;
A
#
# COMPACT_ATOMS: atom_id res chain seq x y z
N MET A 1 10.25 -24.03 20.53
CA MET A 1 9.55 -22.90 19.93
C MET A 1 10.48 -21.95 19.15
N LYS A 2 11.61 -21.46 19.70
CA LYS A 2 12.54 -20.56 18.95
C LYS A 2 13.02 -21.12 17.60
N LYS A 3 13.32 -22.43 17.53
CA LYS A 3 13.76 -23.08 16.29
C LYS A 3 12.64 -23.19 15.23
N ILE A 4 11.39 -23.34 15.64
CA ILE A 4 10.21 -23.42 14.73
C ILE A 4 9.91 -22.03 14.14
N ILE A 5 10.05 -20.96 14.92
CA ILE A 5 9.86 -19.59 14.47
C ILE A 5 10.95 -19.17 13.47
N VAL A 6 12.21 -19.52 13.74
CA VAL A 6 13.31 -19.28 12.81
C VAL A 6 13.13 -20.08 11.52
N SER A 7 12.67 -21.35 11.60
CA SER A 7 12.40 -22.17 10.42
C SER A 7 11.20 -21.65 9.62
N ALA A 8 10.15 -21.12 10.26
CA ALA A 8 9.00 -20.50 9.58
C ALA A 8 9.39 -19.19 8.89
N LEU A 9 10.27 -18.38 9.51
CA LEU A 9 10.85 -17.18 8.90
C LEU A 9 11.72 -17.55 7.68
N PHE A 10 12.58 -18.57 7.78
CA PHE A 10 13.39 -19.04 6.65
C PHE A 10 12.55 -19.65 5.53
N ALA A 11 11.48 -20.38 5.84
CA ALA A 11 10.53 -20.89 4.85
C ALA A 11 9.78 -19.74 4.15
N GLY A 12 9.42 -18.67 4.87
CA GLY A 12 8.86 -17.45 4.28
C GLY A 12 9.80 -16.74 3.31
N PHE A 13 11.09 -16.69 3.62
CA PHE A 13 12.10 -16.14 2.70
C PHE A 13 12.34 -17.02 1.46
N ALA A 14 12.22 -18.34 1.57
CA ALA A 14 12.36 -19.26 0.44
C ALA A 14 11.20 -19.19 -0.56
N MET A 15 10.04 -18.70 -0.16
CA MET A 15 8.86 -18.50 -1.03
C MET A 15 8.97 -17.26 -1.95
N GLN A 16 9.97 -16.41 -1.80
CA GLN A 16 10.17 -15.20 -2.63
C GLN A 16 10.42 -15.50 -4.11
N GLY A 17 10.74 -16.74 -4.46
CA GLY A 17 10.96 -17.15 -5.86
C GLY A 17 9.69 -17.28 -6.72
N PHE A 18 8.49 -17.18 -6.14
CA PHE A 18 7.20 -17.34 -6.81
C PHE A 18 6.21 -16.19 -6.55
N ALA A 19 6.66 -15.10 -5.91
CA ALA A 19 5.79 -13.96 -5.66
C ALA A 19 5.45 -13.29 -6.99
N GLN A 20 4.28 -13.61 -7.53
CA GLN A 20 3.61 -12.71 -8.48
C GLN A 20 3.46 -11.35 -7.80
N SER A 21 3.57 -10.27 -8.59
CA SER A 21 3.31 -8.92 -8.13
C SER A 21 2.07 -8.88 -7.20
N GLY A 22 2.14 -8.13 -6.09
CA GLY A 22 1.05 -8.01 -5.10
C GLY A 22 -0.27 -7.44 -5.65
N THR A 23 -0.36 -7.22 -6.96
CA THR A 23 -1.56 -6.75 -7.65
C THR A 23 -1.64 -7.31 -9.07
N ASN A 24 -2.86 -7.46 -9.60
CA ASN A 24 -3.14 -7.68 -11.03
C ASN A 24 -3.99 -6.53 -11.62
N SER A 25 -4.09 -5.40 -10.90
CA SER A 25 -4.93 -4.28 -11.28
C SER A 25 -4.41 -3.57 -12.53
N PRO A 26 -5.21 -3.42 -13.60
CA PRO A 26 -4.89 -2.57 -14.73
C PRO A 26 -4.61 -1.12 -14.35
N TYR A 27 -5.15 -0.65 -13.22
CA TYR A 27 -4.89 0.70 -12.72
C TYR A 27 -3.46 0.89 -12.19
N SER A 28 -2.74 -0.20 -11.90
CA SER A 28 -1.34 -0.14 -11.49
C SER A 28 -0.38 0.33 -12.61
N GLN A 29 -0.88 0.46 -13.84
CA GLN A 29 -0.12 1.04 -14.96
C GLN A 29 0.13 2.56 -14.82
N TYR A 30 -0.56 3.25 -13.90
CA TYR A 30 -0.48 4.71 -13.74
C TYR A 30 0.28 5.12 -12.49
N GLY A 31 0.84 6.35 -12.52
CA GLY A 31 1.50 6.96 -11.38
C GLY A 31 2.68 6.15 -10.86
N LEU A 32 2.73 5.90 -9.57
CA LEU A 32 3.72 5.05 -8.90
C LEU A 32 3.25 3.59 -8.76
N GLY A 33 2.20 3.18 -9.48
CA GLY A 33 1.56 1.88 -9.31
C GLY A 33 0.35 1.92 -8.38
N ALA A 34 -0.17 0.74 -8.01
CA ALA A 34 -1.18 0.60 -6.97
C ALA A 34 -0.54 0.86 -5.61
N LEU A 35 -0.98 1.94 -4.93
CA LEU A 35 -0.44 2.30 -3.62
C LEU A 35 -0.81 1.24 -2.59
N ALA A 36 0.19 0.69 -1.88
CA ALA A 36 -0.02 -0.32 -0.86
C ALA A 36 -0.66 0.28 0.41
N THR A 37 -1.47 -0.53 1.09
CA THR A 37 -2.03 -0.16 2.39
C THR A 37 -0.93 -0.16 3.44
N GLN A 38 -0.69 1.00 4.07
CA GLN A 38 0.38 1.19 5.05
C GLN A 38 -0.06 0.77 6.47
N ALA A 39 -1.01 -0.12 6.63
CA ALA A 39 -1.55 -0.58 7.91
C ALA A 39 -0.89 -1.88 8.36
N THR A 40 -0.70 -2.04 9.67
CA THR A 40 -0.26 -3.28 10.33
C THR A 40 -1.46 -4.14 10.73
N GLY A 41 -1.23 -5.31 11.35
CA GLY A 41 -2.28 -6.29 11.59
C GLY A 41 -3.52 -5.77 12.33
N PHE A 42 -3.32 -4.95 13.35
CA PHE A 42 -4.47 -4.44 14.12
C PHE A 42 -5.27 -3.37 13.37
N ASN A 43 -4.60 -2.49 12.63
CA ASN A 43 -5.25 -1.42 11.85
C ASN A 43 -6.03 -1.99 10.66
N ARG A 44 -5.59 -3.10 10.05
CA ARG A 44 -6.26 -3.71 8.90
C ARG A 44 -7.67 -4.16 9.20
N GLY A 45 -7.91 -4.65 10.43
CA GLY A 45 -9.26 -4.97 10.88
C GLY A 45 -10.20 -3.77 10.98
N MET A 46 -9.63 -2.54 11.00
CA MET A 46 -10.34 -1.26 11.05
C MET A 46 -10.15 -0.44 9.77
N ASN A 47 -9.86 -1.12 8.67
CA ASN A 47 -9.67 -0.50 7.35
C ASN A 47 -8.56 0.57 7.28
N GLY A 48 -7.51 0.40 8.09
CA GLY A 48 -6.36 1.29 8.15
C GLY A 48 -6.53 2.52 9.05
N LEU A 49 -7.53 2.54 9.93
CA LEU A 49 -7.67 3.59 10.95
C LEU A 49 -6.45 3.58 11.89
N ALA A 50 -5.74 4.70 12.04
CA ALA A 50 -4.42 4.70 12.67
C ALA A 50 -4.01 5.97 13.41
N TYR A 51 -4.39 7.17 12.94
CA TYR A 51 -3.72 8.40 13.35
C TYR A 51 -3.91 8.76 14.82
N GLY A 52 -5.08 8.43 15.38
CA GLY A 52 -5.37 8.63 16.80
C GLY A 52 -5.02 7.44 17.70
N PHE A 53 -4.57 6.29 17.17
CA PHE A 53 -4.21 5.13 17.97
C PHE A 53 -2.87 5.30 18.68
N HIS A 54 -2.88 5.18 20.02
CA HIS A 54 -1.73 5.27 20.91
C HIS A 54 -1.66 4.01 21.78
N GLU A 55 -1.24 2.87 21.18
CA GLU A 55 -1.28 1.55 21.79
C GLU A 55 0.10 1.11 22.31
N HIS A 56 0.12 0.48 23.48
CA HIS A 56 1.36 0.06 24.14
C HIS A 56 1.92 -1.28 23.62
N ASN A 57 1.10 -2.11 22.98
CA ASN A 57 1.44 -3.47 22.57
C ASN A 57 1.28 -3.72 21.05
N GLN A 58 1.14 -2.67 20.26
CA GLN A 58 0.99 -2.70 18.80
C GLN A 58 1.96 -1.72 18.14
N VAL A 59 2.37 -2.01 16.92
CA VAL A 59 3.20 -1.09 16.13
C VAL A 59 2.29 -0.33 15.16
N ASN A 60 2.27 1.00 15.30
CA ASN A 60 1.51 1.88 14.41
C ASN A 60 2.47 2.85 13.70
N HIS A 61 3.03 2.41 12.56
CA HIS A 61 4.01 3.24 11.83
C HIS A 61 3.37 4.38 11.04
N MET A 62 2.04 4.39 10.86
CA MET A 62 1.32 5.48 10.17
C MET A 62 1.32 6.79 10.98
N ASN A 63 1.48 6.71 12.31
CA ASN A 63 1.75 7.88 13.14
C ASN A 63 2.92 7.58 14.08
N PRO A 64 4.14 8.07 13.79
CA PRO A 64 5.33 7.74 14.57
C PRO A 64 5.30 8.27 16.02
N ALA A 65 4.43 9.22 16.37
CA ALA A 65 4.22 9.66 17.75
C ALA A 65 3.77 8.50 18.66
N SER A 66 3.05 7.52 18.11
CA SER A 66 2.54 6.35 18.85
C SER A 66 3.63 5.45 19.42
N TYR A 67 4.86 5.50 18.90
CA TYR A 67 5.95 4.66 19.42
C TYR A 67 6.30 4.95 20.88
N SER A 68 6.03 6.18 21.34
CA SER A 68 6.22 6.56 22.74
C SER A 68 5.39 5.75 23.73
N ALA A 69 4.27 5.14 23.26
CA ALA A 69 3.39 4.30 24.05
C ALA A 69 3.97 2.93 24.39
N VAL A 70 4.95 2.42 23.63
CA VAL A 70 5.48 1.06 23.79
C VAL A 70 5.92 0.80 25.22
N ASP A 71 5.49 -0.33 25.78
CA ASP A 71 5.78 -0.74 27.15
C ASP A 71 7.29 -0.88 27.43
N SER A 72 7.67 -0.61 28.67
CA SER A 72 9.05 -0.85 29.13
C SER A 72 9.40 -2.34 29.09
N LEU A 73 10.66 -2.65 28.78
CA LEU A 73 11.18 -4.01 28.66
C LEU A 73 10.47 -4.86 27.60
N SER A 74 9.79 -4.23 26.66
CA SER A 74 9.03 -4.87 25.60
C SER A 74 9.77 -4.76 24.26
N PHE A 75 9.82 -5.84 23.53
CA PHE A 75 10.20 -5.87 22.12
C PHE A 75 9.03 -6.45 21.34
N ILE A 76 8.45 -5.62 20.49
CA ILE A 76 7.32 -5.99 19.63
C ILE A 76 7.87 -6.30 18.25
N PHE A 77 7.54 -7.46 17.73
CA PHE A 77 7.77 -7.84 16.33
C PHE A 77 6.43 -8.18 15.71
N ASP A 78 6.09 -7.58 14.58
CA ASP A 78 4.84 -7.79 13.88
C ASP A 78 5.10 -8.03 12.40
N ALA A 79 4.53 -9.10 11.86
CA ALA A 79 4.60 -9.45 10.45
C ALA A 79 3.23 -9.88 9.93
N GLY A 80 2.93 -9.50 8.70
CA GLY A 80 1.64 -9.78 8.09
C GLY A 80 1.73 -10.25 6.65
N LEU A 81 0.82 -11.18 6.34
CA LEU A 81 0.60 -11.75 5.00
C LEU A 81 -0.82 -11.46 4.56
N SER A 82 -1.04 -11.36 3.27
CA SER A 82 -2.38 -11.29 2.68
C SER A 82 -2.58 -12.30 1.57
N LEU A 83 -3.83 -12.74 1.44
CA LEU A 83 -4.34 -13.49 0.31
C LEU A 83 -5.46 -12.66 -0.31
N GLN A 84 -5.36 -12.35 -1.59
CA GLN A 84 -6.30 -11.51 -2.30
C GLN A 84 -6.92 -12.26 -3.47
N LEU A 85 -8.25 -12.16 -3.59
CA LEU A 85 -9.03 -12.54 -4.75
C LEU A 85 -9.59 -11.27 -5.38
N THR A 86 -9.30 -11.03 -6.65
CA THR A 86 -9.82 -9.89 -7.40
C THR A 86 -10.73 -10.38 -8.52
N ASN A 87 -11.93 -9.83 -8.58
CA ASN A 87 -12.87 -10.02 -9.67
C ASN A 87 -12.93 -8.74 -10.51
N PHE A 88 -12.50 -8.83 -11.75
CA PHE A 88 -12.56 -7.78 -12.76
C PHE A 88 -13.85 -7.93 -13.58
N ASP A 89 -14.54 -6.81 -13.83
CA ASP A 89 -15.76 -6.76 -14.66
C ASP A 89 -15.66 -5.60 -15.65
N GLU A 90 -15.66 -5.91 -16.94
CA GLU A 90 -15.68 -4.95 -18.05
C GLU A 90 -16.75 -5.37 -19.06
N GLY A 91 -17.83 -4.56 -19.13
CA GLY A 91 -18.91 -4.82 -20.09
C GLY A 91 -19.60 -6.18 -19.95
N GLY A 92 -19.61 -6.76 -18.73
CA GLY A 92 -20.19 -8.08 -18.45
C GLY A 92 -19.20 -9.25 -18.58
N HIS A 93 -17.99 -9.01 -19.07
CA HIS A 93 -16.91 -9.99 -19.06
C HIS A 93 -16.22 -9.98 -17.69
N LYS A 94 -16.15 -11.15 -17.05
CA LYS A 94 -15.58 -11.31 -15.71
C LYS A 94 -14.33 -12.18 -15.75
N VAL A 95 -13.28 -11.70 -15.11
CA VAL A 95 -12.01 -12.42 -14.92
C VAL A 95 -11.61 -12.37 -13.45
N ASN A 96 -11.10 -13.47 -12.93
CA ASN A 96 -10.62 -13.57 -11.56
C ASN A 96 -9.10 -13.68 -11.55
N ALA A 97 -8.48 -13.03 -10.56
CA ALA A 97 -7.07 -13.16 -10.26
C ALA A 97 -6.83 -13.39 -8.76
N HIS A 98 -5.76 -14.09 -8.45
CA HIS A 98 -5.35 -14.40 -7.10
C HIS A 98 -3.95 -13.87 -6.85
N ASN A 99 -3.73 -13.28 -5.68
CA ASN A 99 -2.42 -12.80 -5.23
C ASN A 99 -2.18 -13.21 -3.78
N ALA A 100 -0.92 -13.41 -3.45
CA ALA A 100 -0.45 -13.56 -2.08
C ALA A 100 0.74 -12.61 -1.89
N ASP A 101 0.78 -11.86 -0.79
CA ASP A 101 1.83 -10.87 -0.56
C ASP A 101 2.25 -10.80 0.90
N ILE A 102 3.51 -10.42 1.12
CA ILE A 102 4.03 -10.03 2.43
C ILE A 102 3.74 -8.54 2.58
N GLU A 103 2.84 -8.22 3.50
CA GLU A 103 2.32 -6.86 3.63
C GLU A 103 3.22 -5.94 4.47
N TYR A 104 3.88 -6.50 5.47
CA TYR A 104 4.80 -5.77 6.33
C TYR A 104 5.60 -6.69 7.23
N ILE A 105 6.77 -6.22 7.63
CA ILE A 105 7.60 -6.76 8.71
C ILE A 105 8.08 -5.55 9.51
N VAL A 106 7.62 -5.39 10.74
CA VAL A 106 7.93 -4.23 11.57
C VAL A 106 8.31 -4.67 12.98
N ALA A 107 9.13 -3.87 13.65
CA ALA A 107 9.48 -4.08 15.04
C ALA A 107 9.50 -2.75 15.80
N SER A 108 9.25 -2.81 17.10
CA SER A 108 9.30 -1.64 17.98
C SER A 108 9.75 -2.03 19.37
N PHE A 109 10.48 -1.13 20.03
CA PHE A 109 10.91 -1.30 21.40
C PHE A 109 11.05 0.06 22.09
N ARG A 110 11.00 0.04 23.42
CA ARG A 110 11.23 1.22 24.21
C ARG A 110 12.72 1.42 24.44
N ALA A 111 13.31 2.48 23.86
CA ALA A 111 14.74 2.78 24.01
C ALA A 111 15.04 3.48 25.34
N PHE A 112 14.23 4.48 25.70
CA PHE A 112 14.36 5.24 26.94
C PHE A 112 12.98 5.49 27.56
N LYS A 113 12.95 6.08 28.75
CA LYS A 113 11.69 6.52 29.35
C LYS A 113 10.97 7.50 28.42
N HIS A 114 9.71 7.19 28.04
CA HIS A 114 8.90 7.96 27.10
C HIS A 114 9.42 8.03 25.65
N VAL A 115 10.44 7.22 25.28
CA VAL A 115 10.98 7.17 23.93
C VAL A 115 10.88 5.76 23.39
N GLY A 116 10.08 5.58 22.34
CA GLY A 116 10.00 4.35 21.58
C GLY A 116 10.69 4.49 20.22
N VAL A 117 11.25 3.38 19.74
CA VAL A 117 11.89 3.26 18.43
C VAL A 117 11.19 2.16 17.65
N SER A 118 10.99 2.38 16.37
CA SER A 118 10.42 1.40 15.47
C SER A 118 11.20 1.35 14.16
N PHE A 119 11.27 0.17 13.56
CA PHE A 119 11.88 -0.04 12.25
C PHE A 119 11.14 -1.17 11.52
N GLY A 120 11.26 -1.19 10.20
CA GLY A 120 10.60 -2.24 9.43
C GLY A 120 10.71 -2.07 7.93
N LEU A 121 10.15 -3.06 7.24
CA LEU A 121 10.08 -3.19 5.79
C LEU A 121 8.61 -3.29 5.37
N LEU A 122 8.22 -2.48 4.38
CA LEU A 122 6.87 -2.47 3.82
C LEU A 122 6.91 -2.23 2.31
N PRO A 123 5.96 -2.76 1.54
CA PRO A 123 5.71 -2.28 0.20
C PRO A 123 5.15 -0.85 0.25
N TYR A 124 5.57 0.00 -0.68
CA TYR A 124 5.00 1.33 -0.87
C TYR A 124 3.97 1.32 -2.00
N SER A 125 4.30 0.62 -3.10
CA SER A 125 3.38 0.41 -4.22
C SER A 125 3.71 -0.88 -4.97
N ASN A 126 2.74 -1.39 -5.73
CA ASN A 126 2.87 -2.60 -6.55
C ASN A 126 2.46 -2.28 -8.00
N VAL A 127 3.21 -2.82 -8.97
CA VAL A 127 2.85 -2.81 -10.38
C VAL A 127 2.73 -4.25 -10.84
N GLY A 128 1.57 -4.61 -11.37
CA GLY A 128 1.34 -5.96 -11.90
C GLY A 128 0.06 -5.97 -12.72
N TYR A 129 0.20 -6.15 -14.03
CA TYR A 129 -0.92 -6.29 -14.95
C TYR A 129 -0.46 -6.94 -16.24
N ASN A 130 -1.37 -7.68 -16.87
CA ASN A 130 -1.19 -8.20 -18.23
C ASN A 130 -2.57 -8.36 -18.88
N PHE A 131 -2.87 -7.51 -19.85
CA PHE A 131 -4.13 -7.58 -20.58
C PHE A 131 -3.94 -7.14 -22.03
N SER A 132 -4.84 -7.58 -22.90
CA SER A 132 -4.83 -7.22 -24.30
C SER A 132 -6.22 -6.82 -24.80
N ASN A 133 -6.24 -5.92 -25.77
CA ASN A 133 -7.45 -5.50 -26.46
C ASN A 133 -7.24 -5.69 -27.95
N LYS A 134 -8.13 -6.46 -28.58
CA LYS A 134 -8.09 -6.74 -30.00
C LYS A 134 -9.30 -6.10 -30.72
N ARG A 135 -9.04 -5.39 -31.81
CA ARG A 135 -10.08 -4.70 -32.60
C ARG A 135 -9.88 -4.95 -34.10
N ASN A 136 -10.97 -4.91 -34.87
CA ASN A 136 -10.93 -4.90 -36.32
C ASN A 136 -10.70 -3.48 -36.82
N VAL A 137 -9.81 -3.30 -37.82
CA VAL A 137 -9.43 -1.98 -38.34
C VAL A 137 -10.25 -1.62 -39.61
N ASN A 138 -11.01 -2.56 -40.19
CA ASN A 138 -11.69 -2.33 -41.44
C ASN A 138 -12.77 -1.25 -41.30
N ALA A 139 -12.46 -0.06 -41.80
CA ALA A 139 -13.43 1.02 -41.96
C ALA A 139 -14.48 0.73 -43.02
N PHE A 140 -14.18 -0.17 -44.00
CA PHE A 140 -15.07 -0.58 -45.08
C PHE A 140 -14.93 -2.10 -45.30
N PRO A 141 -15.89 -2.91 -44.78
CA PRO A 141 -15.89 -4.33 -45.06
C PRO A 141 -16.13 -4.57 -46.56
N SER A 142 -15.11 -5.02 -47.27
CA SER A 142 -15.25 -5.56 -48.65
C SER A 142 -15.26 -7.08 -48.55
N PRO A 143 -16.16 -7.78 -49.22
CA PRO A 143 -16.23 -9.25 -49.19
C PRO A 143 -14.93 -9.93 -49.64
N SER A 144 -14.05 -9.20 -50.36
CA SER A 144 -12.79 -9.70 -50.91
C SER A 144 -11.51 -9.29 -50.16
N SER A 145 -11.64 -8.54 -49.07
CA SER A 145 -10.47 -8.09 -48.31
C SER A 145 -10.44 -8.75 -46.93
N PRO A 146 -9.37 -9.47 -46.55
CA PRO A 146 -9.26 -10.02 -45.20
C PRO A 146 -9.31 -8.90 -44.17
N SER A 147 -10.08 -9.10 -43.10
CA SER A 147 -10.19 -8.11 -42.04
C SER A 147 -8.86 -7.97 -41.27
N THR A 148 -8.22 -6.80 -41.40
CA THR A 148 -7.05 -6.49 -40.62
C THR A 148 -7.46 -6.25 -39.15
N THR A 149 -6.85 -6.98 -38.24
CA THR A 149 -7.03 -6.76 -36.80
C THR A 149 -5.78 -6.13 -36.23
N TYR A 150 -5.95 -5.26 -35.24
CA TYR A 150 -4.85 -4.83 -34.43
C TYR A 150 -5.05 -5.25 -32.97
N SER A 151 -3.97 -5.56 -32.31
CA SER A 151 -3.94 -5.94 -30.89
C SER A 151 -3.04 -5.00 -30.12
N ASN A 152 -3.56 -4.46 -29.03
CA ASN A 152 -2.78 -3.73 -28.03
C ASN A 152 -2.60 -4.63 -26.83
N THR A 153 -1.37 -4.95 -26.49
CA THR A 153 -1.01 -5.69 -25.28
C THR A 153 -0.35 -4.75 -24.30
N TYR A 154 -0.83 -4.76 -23.08
CA TYR A 154 -0.34 -3.97 -21.96
C TYR A 154 0.14 -4.91 -20.87
N SER A 155 1.37 -4.77 -20.44
CA SER A 155 1.91 -5.51 -19.30
C SER A 155 2.82 -4.62 -18.46
N GLY A 156 2.97 -4.96 -17.21
CA GLY A 156 3.85 -4.25 -16.30
C GLY A 156 4.11 -5.06 -15.06
N ASP A 157 5.27 -4.82 -14.47
CA ASP A 157 5.74 -5.47 -13.26
C ASP A 157 6.58 -4.53 -12.42
N GLY A 158 6.83 -4.91 -11.16
CA GLY A 158 7.64 -4.17 -10.24
C GLY A 158 6.86 -3.51 -9.11
N GLY A 159 7.38 -2.41 -8.60
CA GLY A 159 6.82 -1.68 -7.47
C GLY A 159 7.89 -1.04 -6.62
N LEU A 160 7.48 -0.32 -5.60
CA LEU A 160 8.36 0.38 -4.67
C LEU A 160 8.26 -0.25 -3.28
N HIS A 161 9.40 -0.44 -2.64
CA HIS A 161 9.53 -0.91 -1.27
C HIS A 161 10.16 0.18 -0.40
N GLN A 162 9.91 0.12 0.90
CA GLN A 162 10.53 1.02 1.85
C GLN A 162 11.02 0.27 3.09
N VAL A 163 12.20 0.62 3.57
CA VAL A 163 12.68 0.30 4.90
C VAL A 163 12.68 1.59 5.72
N TYR A 164 12.15 1.56 6.92
CA TYR A 164 12.09 2.74 7.77
C TYR A 164 12.74 2.52 9.12
N LEU A 165 13.20 3.62 9.70
CA LEU A 165 13.60 3.76 11.08
C LEU A 165 12.89 4.99 11.63
N GLY A 166 12.26 4.85 12.79
CA GLY A 166 11.52 5.94 13.41
C GLY A 166 11.67 5.98 14.91
N ALA A 167 11.38 7.14 15.47
CA ALA A 167 11.32 7.35 16.90
C ALA A 167 10.12 8.21 17.28
N GLY A 168 9.55 7.92 18.45
CA GLY A 168 8.48 8.70 19.07
C GLY A 168 8.85 9.05 20.50
N TRP A 169 8.53 10.25 20.91
CA TRP A 169 8.81 10.78 22.24
C TRP A 169 7.58 11.47 22.83
N GLU A 170 7.30 11.20 24.11
CA GLU A 170 6.29 11.86 24.90
C GLU A 170 7.00 12.79 25.94
N PRO A 171 7.23 14.08 25.59
CA PRO A 171 7.87 15.05 26.50
C PRO A 171 6.99 15.40 27.71
N PHE A 172 5.67 15.46 27.50
CA PHE A 172 4.68 15.77 28.52
C PHE A 172 3.56 14.74 28.45
N LYS A 173 2.97 14.44 29.60
CA LYS A 173 1.87 13.48 29.68
C LYS A 173 0.76 13.81 28.70
N GLY A 174 0.45 12.86 27.83
CA GLY A 174 -0.59 12.96 26.82
C GLY A 174 -0.19 13.68 25.54
N PHE A 175 1.00 14.28 25.43
CA PHE A 175 1.49 14.86 24.19
C PHE A 175 2.72 14.11 23.68
N SER A 176 2.64 13.60 22.49
CA SER A 176 3.74 12.87 21.84
C SER A 176 3.97 13.39 20.42
N PHE A 177 5.22 13.31 19.99
CA PHE A 177 5.61 13.53 18.62
C PHE A 177 6.62 12.47 18.15
N GLY A 178 6.74 12.27 16.85
CA GLY A 178 7.67 11.32 16.30
C GLY A 178 7.97 11.59 14.83
N ALA A 179 8.98 10.90 14.35
CA ALA A 179 9.38 10.96 12.96
C ALA A 179 9.86 9.59 12.47
N ASN A 180 9.60 9.31 11.18
CA ASN A 180 10.19 8.21 10.43
C ASN A 180 11.07 8.77 9.31
N ILE A 181 12.24 8.17 9.14
CA ILE A 181 13.04 8.27 7.93
C ILE A 181 12.98 6.92 7.22
N SER A 182 12.65 6.93 5.95
CA SER A 182 12.57 5.72 5.13
C SER A 182 13.50 5.83 3.93
N TYR A 183 14.09 4.70 3.54
CA TYR A 183 14.71 4.52 2.24
C TYR A 183 13.71 3.83 1.33
N LEU A 184 13.39 4.47 0.21
CA LEU A 184 12.43 4.02 -0.80
C LEU A 184 13.21 3.56 -2.04
N TRP A 185 12.94 2.34 -2.53
CA TRP A 185 13.59 1.81 -3.72
C TRP A 185 12.67 0.90 -4.52
N GLY A 186 12.99 0.73 -5.79
CA GLY A 186 12.31 -0.23 -6.66
C GLY A 186 12.38 0.16 -8.13
N THR A 187 11.74 -0.65 -8.97
CA THR A 187 11.67 -0.46 -10.40
C THR A 187 10.21 -0.54 -10.86
N LEU A 188 9.83 0.36 -11.75
CA LEU A 188 8.51 0.36 -12.38
C LEU A 188 8.70 0.06 -13.86
N ASN A 189 8.27 -1.13 -14.31
CA ASN A 189 8.33 -1.55 -15.71
C ASN A 189 6.94 -1.52 -16.33
N ARG A 190 6.81 -0.97 -17.53
CA ARG A 190 5.56 -0.90 -18.29
C ARG A 190 5.84 -1.13 -19.75
N TYR A 191 5.14 -2.07 -20.33
CA TYR A 191 5.29 -2.48 -21.71
C TYR A 191 3.96 -2.32 -22.44
N THR A 192 4.01 -1.71 -23.61
CA THR A 192 2.85 -1.59 -24.49
C THR A 192 3.28 -2.03 -25.88
N THR A 193 2.63 -3.06 -26.43
CA THR A 193 2.90 -3.56 -27.76
C THR A 193 1.66 -3.41 -28.62
N ASN A 194 1.80 -2.73 -29.75
CA ASN A 194 0.79 -2.59 -30.78
C ASN A 194 1.19 -3.46 -31.97
N SER A 195 0.45 -4.51 -32.26
CA SER A 195 0.68 -5.42 -33.36
C SER A 195 -0.53 -5.50 -34.32
N TYR A 196 -0.27 -5.76 -35.60
CA TYR A 196 -1.29 -5.87 -36.64
C TYR A 196 -1.25 -7.26 -37.25
N SER A 197 -2.41 -7.74 -37.69
CA SER A 197 -2.47 -9.01 -38.47
C SER A 197 -1.89 -8.87 -39.88
N ASP A 198 -1.71 -7.64 -40.36
CA ASP A 198 -1.08 -7.33 -41.64
C ASP A 198 0.46 -7.25 -41.41
N SER A 199 1.20 -8.10 -42.10
CA SER A 199 2.66 -8.17 -42.02
C SER A 199 3.38 -6.99 -42.68
N TYR A 200 2.70 -6.15 -43.45
CA TYR A 200 3.26 -4.92 -43.99
C TYR A 200 3.30 -3.77 -42.95
N VAL A 201 2.61 -3.92 -41.83
CA VAL A 201 2.60 -2.95 -40.75
C VAL A 201 3.58 -3.36 -39.68
N ASN A 202 4.47 -2.45 -39.29
CA ASN A 202 5.43 -2.69 -38.21
C ASN A 202 4.72 -2.85 -36.87
N THR A 203 5.23 -3.75 -36.04
CA THR A 203 4.88 -3.84 -34.61
C THR A 203 5.58 -2.74 -33.86
N ILE A 204 4.85 -1.97 -33.07
CA ILE A 204 5.39 -0.88 -32.23
C ILE A 204 5.34 -1.30 -30.77
N SER A 205 6.49 -1.32 -30.12
CA SER A 205 6.58 -1.57 -28.67
C SER A 205 7.14 -0.33 -27.96
N ARG A 206 6.54 -0.01 -26.80
CA ARG A 206 6.98 1.06 -25.90
C ARG A 206 7.30 0.44 -24.56
N ASN A 207 8.56 0.48 -24.18
CA ASN A 207 9.06 -0.07 -22.94
C ASN A 207 9.48 1.07 -22.02
N TYR A 208 8.73 1.29 -20.95
CA TYR A 208 9.05 2.25 -19.93
C TYR A 208 9.67 1.54 -18.73
N THR A 209 10.83 2.02 -18.30
CA THR A 209 11.51 1.54 -17.08
C THR A 209 11.90 2.75 -16.23
N ALA A 210 11.54 2.73 -14.95
CA ALA A 210 11.96 3.74 -14.00
C ALA A 210 12.57 3.08 -12.78
N GLU A 211 13.87 3.27 -12.58
CA GLU A 211 14.55 2.89 -11.35
C GLU A 211 14.49 4.06 -10.37
N ILE A 212 13.99 3.81 -9.16
CA ILE A 212 13.77 4.81 -8.11
C ILE A 212 14.57 4.41 -6.88
N LYS A 213 15.37 5.37 -6.38
CA LYS A 213 16.12 5.25 -5.12
C LYS A 213 16.08 6.60 -4.43
N ASN A 214 15.35 6.71 -3.32
CA ASN A 214 15.19 7.98 -2.62
C ASN A 214 14.85 7.77 -1.14
N TYR A 215 14.68 8.87 -0.41
CA TYR A 215 14.22 8.88 0.96
C TYR A 215 12.73 9.27 1.03
N LYS A 216 12.11 9.02 2.19
CA LYS A 216 10.77 9.51 2.56
C LYS A 216 10.81 9.92 4.02
N LEU A 217 10.19 11.05 4.36
CA LEU A 217 10.12 11.57 5.72
C LEU A 217 8.65 11.67 6.15
N ASP A 218 8.33 11.09 7.30
CA ASP A 218 7.01 11.17 7.92
C ASP A 218 7.14 11.74 9.34
N PHE A 219 6.28 12.65 9.67
CA PHE A 219 6.18 13.27 10.99
C PHE A 219 4.81 12.98 11.58
N GLY A 220 4.74 12.82 12.88
CA GLY A 220 3.51 12.59 13.59
C GLY A 220 3.45 13.28 14.93
N THR A 221 2.26 13.68 15.33
CA THR A 221 1.97 14.16 16.69
C THR A 221 0.69 13.53 17.17
N GLN A 222 0.59 13.33 18.50
CA GLN A 222 -0.64 12.91 19.16
C GLN A 222 -0.83 13.70 20.44
N TYR A 223 -2.08 14.03 20.73
CA TYR A 223 -2.48 14.64 22.00
C TYR A 223 -3.66 13.87 22.55
N THR A 224 -3.45 13.25 23.74
CA THR A 224 -4.47 12.50 24.46
C THR A 224 -4.95 13.31 25.65
N HIS A 225 -6.24 13.54 25.72
CA HIS A 225 -6.91 14.23 26.80
C HIS A 225 -7.93 13.31 27.48
N SER A 226 -7.83 13.16 28.79
CA SER A 226 -8.81 12.41 29.60
C SER A 226 -10.00 13.31 29.91
N ILE A 227 -11.15 13.04 29.29
CA ILE A 227 -12.41 13.79 29.50
C ILE A 227 -13.03 13.38 30.83
N THR A 228 -13.04 12.07 31.11
CA THR A 228 -13.47 11.49 32.37
C THR A 228 -12.45 10.45 32.83
N LYS A 229 -12.68 9.81 33.99
CA LYS A 229 -11.84 8.69 34.44
C LYS A 229 -11.91 7.46 33.52
N LYS A 230 -12.90 7.41 32.63
CA LYS A 230 -13.16 6.28 31.72
C LYS A 230 -13.03 6.65 30.24
N ASP A 231 -13.08 7.93 29.93
CA ASP A 231 -13.12 8.41 28.55
C ASP A 231 -11.87 9.24 28.24
N GLU A 232 -11.19 8.84 27.20
CA GLU A 232 -10.04 9.54 26.64
C GLU A 232 -10.29 9.88 25.17
N LEU A 233 -9.85 11.04 24.76
CA LEU A 233 -9.87 11.51 23.40
C LEU A 233 -8.45 11.75 22.92
N THR A 234 -8.06 11.12 21.82
CA THR A 234 -6.74 11.30 21.20
C THR A 234 -6.91 11.96 19.84
N LEU A 235 -6.29 13.11 19.67
CA LEU A 235 -6.12 13.78 18.38
C LEU A 235 -4.75 13.40 17.81
N GLY A 236 -4.73 12.89 16.59
CA GLY A 236 -3.51 12.56 15.85
C GLY A 236 -3.36 13.43 14.62
N LEU A 237 -2.15 13.93 14.36
CA LEU A 237 -1.78 14.64 13.13
C LEU A 237 -0.58 13.96 12.52
N THR A 238 -0.56 13.84 11.19
CA THR A 238 0.58 13.29 10.45
C THR A 238 0.88 14.15 9.23
N TYR A 239 2.16 14.20 8.88
CA TYR A 239 2.62 14.89 7.68
C TYR A 239 3.75 14.12 7.02
N SER A 240 3.60 13.82 5.73
CA SER A 240 4.66 13.24 4.90
C SER A 240 5.15 14.28 3.90
N LEU A 241 6.47 14.45 3.82
CA LEU A 241 7.10 15.42 2.95
C LEU A 241 7.03 14.96 1.49
N GLY A 242 6.38 15.75 0.64
CA GLY A 242 6.38 15.56 -0.81
C GLY A 242 7.65 16.14 -1.43
N HIS A 243 8.26 15.41 -2.36
CA HIS A 243 9.44 15.88 -3.10
C HIS A 243 9.70 15.01 -4.33
N LYS A 244 10.52 15.53 -5.25
CA LYS A 244 10.95 14.80 -6.44
C LYS A 244 11.80 13.59 -6.06
N LEU A 245 11.52 12.48 -6.71
CA LEU A 245 12.27 11.25 -6.55
C LEU A 245 13.48 11.23 -7.47
N ASN A 246 14.62 10.81 -6.95
CA ASN A 246 15.77 10.49 -7.78
C ASN A 246 15.43 9.24 -8.61
N SER A 247 15.18 9.42 -9.89
CA SER A 247 14.76 8.38 -10.80
C SER A 247 15.34 8.60 -12.18
N ASN A 248 15.85 7.55 -12.81
CA ASN A 248 16.13 7.52 -14.23
C ASN A 248 14.96 6.81 -14.90
N THR A 249 14.19 7.57 -15.68
CA THR A 249 13.04 7.06 -16.41
C THR A 249 13.37 6.98 -17.87
N GLU A 250 13.38 5.80 -18.40
CA GLU A 250 13.69 5.48 -19.78
C GLU A 250 12.43 5.08 -20.54
N CYS A 251 12.37 5.44 -21.80
CA CYS A 251 11.36 4.96 -22.73
C CYS A 251 12.02 4.50 -24.03
N ASN A 252 11.98 3.21 -24.31
CA ASN A 252 12.45 2.64 -25.58
C ASN A 252 11.24 2.45 -26.52
N LEU A 253 11.23 3.19 -27.62
CA LEU A 253 10.28 3.03 -28.71
C LEU A 253 10.89 2.11 -29.75
N ILE A 254 10.34 0.91 -29.91
CA ILE A 254 10.87 -0.12 -30.79
C ILE A 254 9.89 -0.33 -31.95
N SER A 255 10.35 -0.15 -33.18
CA SER A 255 9.61 -0.44 -34.41
C SER A 255 10.19 -1.69 -35.06
N THR A 256 9.45 -2.79 -35.03
CA THR A 256 9.88 -4.06 -35.61
C THR A 256 9.16 -4.29 -36.92
N ASN A 257 9.92 -4.47 -38.00
CA ASN A 257 9.36 -4.90 -39.29
C ASN A 257 8.86 -6.34 -39.19
N SER A 258 7.55 -6.51 -39.37
CA SER A 258 6.91 -7.83 -39.18
C SER A 258 7.29 -8.88 -40.22
N GLN A 259 7.86 -8.48 -41.38
CA GLN A 259 8.28 -9.42 -42.45
C GLN A 259 9.75 -9.84 -42.25
N THR A 260 10.63 -8.90 -41.88
CA THR A 260 12.08 -9.17 -41.84
C THR A 260 12.58 -9.42 -40.39
N GLY A 261 11.77 -9.09 -39.38
CA GLY A 261 12.18 -9.17 -37.98
C GLY A 261 13.19 -8.09 -37.55
N VAL A 262 13.57 -7.17 -38.44
CA VAL A 262 14.50 -6.09 -38.14
C VAL A 262 13.80 -5.06 -37.28
N SER A 263 14.47 -4.64 -36.20
CA SER A 263 13.97 -3.63 -35.25
C SER A 263 14.81 -2.37 -35.30
N ASP A 264 14.14 -1.22 -35.29
CA ASP A 264 14.70 0.10 -35.05
C ASP A 264 14.26 0.58 -33.68
N THR A 265 15.21 1.12 -32.87
CA THR A 265 14.95 1.52 -31.50
C THR A 265 15.34 2.97 -31.29
N THR A 266 14.38 3.78 -30.83
CA THR A 266 14.62 5.15 -30.37
C THR A 266 14.57 5.17 -28.84
N HIS A 267 15.62 5.70 -28.24
CA HIS A 267 15.77 5.79 -26.78
C HIS A 267 15.51 7.20 -26.28
N TYR A 268 14.69 7.32 -25.25
CA TYR A 268 14.38 8.57 -24.55
C TYR A 268 14.65 8.40 -23.06
N MET A 269 15.11 9.46 -22.39
CA MET A 269 15.36 9.46 -20.96
C MET A 269 14.94 10.79 -20.31
N ILE A 270 14.35 10.70 -19.11
CA ILE A 270 14.04 11.84 -18.24
C ILE A 270 14.54 11.51 -16.84
N SER A 271 15.38 12.38 -16.27
CA SER A 271 15.79 12.26 -14.87
C SER A 271 14.76 12.91 -13.95
N ASN A 272 14.57 12.33 -12.74
CA ASN A 272 13.69 12.84 -11.69
C ASN A 272 12.23 13.03 -12.16
N ALA A 273 11.73 12.05 -12.92
CA ALA A 273 10.40 12.11 -13.55
C ALA A 273 9.25 11.86 -12.59
N PHE A 274 9.49 11.34 -11.39
CA PHE A 274 8.47 11.03 -10.39
C PHE A 274 8.62 11.90 -9.15
N GLU A 275 7.51 12.05 -8.42
CA GLU A 275 7.43 12.86 -7.21
C GLU A 275 6.50 12.18 -6.19
N LEU A 276 6.86 12.26 -4.89
CA LEU A 276 5.97 11.92 -3.79
C LEU A 276 5.05 13.10 -3.48
N PRO A 277 3.76 12.87 -3.21
CA PRO A 277 2.85 13.92 -2.80
C PRO A 277 3.09 14.34 -1.36
N HIS A 278 2.91 15.62 -1.05
CA HIS A 278 2.68 16.04 0.32
C HIS A 278 1.42 15.36 0.84
N THR A 279 1.53 14.66 1.97
CA THR A 279 0.41 13.97 2.59
C THR A 279 0.16 14.53 3.97
N ILE A 280 -1.11 14.89 4.27
CA ILE A 280 -1.56 15.39 5.56
C ILE A 280 -2.61 14.41 6.07
N GLY A 281 -2.47 13.96 7.30
CA GLY A 281 -3.43 13.11 7.99
C GLY A 281 -3.90 13.74 9.30
N ILE A 282 -5.19 13.62 9.58
CA ILE A 282 -5.81 14.05 10.85
C ILE A 282 -6.69 12.90 11.32
N GLY A 283 -6.57 12.52 12.58
CA GLY A 283 -7.37 11.46 13.18
C GLY A 283 -7.86 11.83 14.58
N LEU A 284 -9.05 11.37 14.88
CA LEU A 284 -9.65 11.52 16.21
C LEU A 284 -10.06 10.13 16.71
N MET A 285 -9.66 9.79 17.92
CA MET A 285 -9.95 8.52 18.57
C MET A 285 -10.59 8.76 19.93
N TRP A 286 -11.76 8.20 20.16
CA TRP A 286 -12.40 8.09 21.45
C TRP A 286 -12.17 6.69 22.03
N ASN A 287 -11.65 6.63 23.24
CA ASN A 287 -11.41 5.42 24.00
C ASN A 287 -12.27 5.41 25.25
N HIS A 288 -13.19 4.45 25.36
CA HIS A 288 -14.03 4.24 26.54
C HIS A 288 -13.50 3.07 27.36
N ASN A 289 -12.87 3.38 28.49
CA ASN A 289 -12.41 2.43 29.50
C ASN A 289 -11.51 1.30 28.96
N ASN A 290 -10.77 1.54 27.89
CA ASN A 290 -9.99 0.56 27.13
C ASN A 290 -10.79 -0.65 26.58
N HIS A 291 -12.14 -0.58 26.63
CA HIS A 291 -13.01 -1.62 26.09
C HIS A 291 -13.50 -1.29 24.68
N LEU A 292 -13.84 -0.06 24.42
CA LEU A 292 -14.35 0.38 23.14
C LEU A 292 -13.54 1.58 22.65
N LYS A 293 -12.99 1.46 21.45
CA LYS A 293 -12.27 2.53 20.77
C LYS A 293 -12.96 2.79 19.42
N ILE A 294 -13.36 4.02 19.17
CA ILE A 294 -13.98 4.44 17.91
C ILE A 294 -13.21 5.65 17.40
N GLY A 295 -12.89 5.64 16.12
CA GLY A 295 -12.15 6.75 15.55
C GLY A 295 -12.51 7.05 14.11
N VAL A 296 -12.08 8.22 13.69
CA VAL A 296 -12.18 8.71 12.33
C VAL A 296 -10.86 9.31 11.90
N ASP A 297 -10.40 8.94 10.70
CA ASP A 297 -9.19 9.48 10.07
C ASP A 297 -9.55 10.13 8.73
N TYR A 298 -8.95 11.27 8.47
CA TYR A 298 -8.97 11.91 7.17
C TYR A 298 -7.54 12.09 6.67
N GLN A 299 -7.30 11.71 5.40
CA GLN A 299 -6.02 11.86 4.72
C GLN A 299 -6.18 12.63 3.43
N LEU A 300 -5.29 13.59 3.21
CA LEU A 300 -5.17 14.37 1.99
C LEU A 300 -3.79 14.17 1.38
N GLN A 301 -3.74 13.71 0.12
CA GLN A 301 -2.50 13.61 -0.67
C GLN A 301 -2.56 14.60 -1.83
N LYS A 302 -1.56 15.46 -1.94
CA LYS A 302 -1.48 16.56 -2.90
C LYS A 302 -0.88 16.09 -4.23
N TRP A 303 -1.67 15.38 -5.04
CA TRP A 303 -1.24 14.86 -6.34
C TRP A 303 -1.46 15.83 -7.50
N ALA A 304 -2.38 16.79 -7.40
CA ALA A 304 -2.88 17.57 -8.53
C ALA A 304 -1.80 18.34 -9.31
N LYS A 305 -0.68 18.70 -8.66
CA LYS A 305 0.42 19.47 -9.27
C LYS A 305 1.59 18.58 -9.71
N ILE A 306 1.53 17.28 -9.49
CA ILE A 306 2.60 16.34 -9.83
C ILE A 306 2.57 16.08 -11.33
N LEU A 307 3.72 16.23 -11.96
CA LEU A 307 3.92 15.95 -13.38
C LEU A 307 4.12 14.44 -13.61
N TYR A 308 3.80 13.99 -14.81
CA TYR A 308 3.93 12.58 -15.20
C TYR A 308 4.69 12.45 -16.53
N PRO A 309 5.68 11.50 -16.64
CA PRO A 309 6.41 11.30 -17.86
C PRO A 309 5.52 10.68 -18.95
N ARG A 310 5.46 11.32 -20.10
CA ARG A 310 4.65 10.90 -21.24
C ARG A 310 5.39 11.03 -22.55
N LEU A 311 5.23 9.99 -23.39
CA LEU A 311 5.59 10.06 -24.80
C LEU A 311 4.42 10.68 -25.56
N SER A 312 4.68 11.74 -26.30
CA SER A 312 3.70 12.47 -27.12
C SER A 312 4.24 12.77 -28.51
N GLY A 313 3.36 13.03 -29.48
CA GLY A 313 3.73 13.26 -30.87
C GLY A 313 3.69 11.98 -31.72
N THR A 314 4.00 12.12 -33.00
CA THR A 314 4.03 11.05 -33.99
C THR A 314 5.26 11.18 -34.89
N GLY A 315 5.85 10.04 -35.28
CA GLY A 315 7.02 10.02 -36.16
C GLY A 315 8.22 10.78 -35.60
N SER A 316 8.87 11.60 -36.41
CA SER A 316 10.03 12.39 -36.01
C SER A 316 9.74 13.51 -35.00
N ALA A 317 8.46 13.86 -34.78
CA ALA A 317 8.03 14.84 -33.79
C ALA A 317 7.69 14.20 -32.42
N THR A 318 8.06 12.93 -32.21
CA THR A 318 7.84 12.24 -30.94
C THR A 318 8.76 12.83 -29.86
N THR A 319 8.18 13.21 -28.74
CA THR A 319 8.88 13.77 -27.57
C THR A 319 8.51 13.02 -26.31
N PHE A 320 9.47 12.81 -25.41
CA PHE A 320 9.26 12.28 -24.08
C PHE A 320 9.46 13.39 -23.06
N ALA A 321 8.39 13.82 -22.42
CA ALA A 321 8.41 14.98 -21.53
C ALA A 321 7.46 14.82 -20.34
N LEU A 322 7.69 15.62 -19.31
CA LEU A 322 6.78 15.71 -18.16
C LEU A 322 5.54 16.52 -18.57
N ALA A 323 4.37 15.98 -18.29
CA ALA A 323 3.08 16.59 -18.56
C ALA A 323 2.22 16.66 -17.29
N ASP A 324 1.38 17.67 -17.21
CA ASP A 324 0.39 17.87 -16.15
C ASP A 324 -0.98 17.23 -16.47
N GLY A 325 -1.92 17.39 -15.56
CA GLY A 325 -3.31 17.02 -15.77
C GLY A 325 -3.63 15.53 -15.64
N PHE A 326 -2.66 14.69 -15.18
CA PHE A 326 -2.89 13.25 -14.96
C PHE A 326 -3.40 12.93 -13.56
N PHE A 327 -3.29 13.85 -12.63
CA PHE A 327 -3.61 13.61 -11.23
C PHE A 327 -4.58 14.64 -10.68
N LYS A 328 -5.28 14.23 -9.62
CA LYS A 328 -6.11 15.05 -8.73
C LYS A 328 -5.68 14.81 -7.29
N ASP A 329 -5.96 15.72 -6.39
CA ASP A 329 -5.75 15.49 -4.97
C ASP A 329 -6.59 14.28 -4.50
N ARG A 330 -5.95 13.38 -3.75
CA ARG A 330 -6.58 12.18 -3.22
C ARG A 330 -7.04 12.43 -1.79
N HIS A 331 -8.31 12.19 -1.53
CA HIS A 331 -8.92 12.28 -0.21
C HIS A 331 -9.32 10.87 0.25
N ARG A 332 -8.97 10.52 1.47
CA ARG A 332 -9.43 9.28 2.10
C ARG A 332 -10.06 9.61 3.45
N LEU A 333 -11.27 9.10 3.67
CA LEU A 333 -11.96 9.14 4.95
C LEU A 333 -12.12 7.71 5.45
N THR A 334 -11.71 7.45 6.70
CA THR A 334 -11.82 6.14 7.33
C THR A 334 -12.55 6.29 8.65
N LEU A 335 -13.51 5.40 8.91
CA LEU A 335 -14.22 5.26 10.18
C LEU A 335 -14.09 3.82 10.64
N GLY A 336 -13.81 3.61 11.92
CA GLY A 336 -13.68 2.26 12.45
C GLY A 336 -13.59 2.23 13.97
N GLY A 337 -13.48 1.01 14.50
CA GLY A 337 -13.35 0.81 15.93
C GLY A 337 -12.86 -0.58 16.32
N ASP A 338 -12.43 -0.67 17.57
CA ASP A 338 -11.94 -1.87 18.25
C ASP A 338 -12.74 -2.05 19.54
N TYR A 339 -13.27 -3.23 19.75
CA TYR A 339 -13.96 -3.62 20.98
C TYR A 339 -13.28 -4.85 21.59
N CYS A 340 -12.90 -4.73 22.86
CA CYS A 340 -12.41 -5.83 23.70
C CYS A 340 -13.01 -5.69 25.10
N ARG A 341 -13.68 -6.72 25.57
CA ARG A 341 -14.27 -6.70 26.92
C ARG A 341 -13.20 -6.56 28.02
N GLY A 342 -12.00 -7.06 27.77
CA GLY A 342 -10.81 -6.84 28.57
C GLY A 342 -9.89 -8.05 28.65
N GLU A 343 -8.60 -7.81 28.61
CA GLU A 343 -7.54 -8.83 28.60
C GLU A 343 -7.49 -9.69 29.88
N ARG A 344 -8.05 -9.21 30.99
CA ARG A 344 -8.05 -9.88 32.30
C ARG A 344 -9.22 -10.85 32.53
N TYR A 345 -10.17 -10.89 31.60
CA TYR A 345 -11.30 -11.84 31.72
C TYR A 345 -10.83 -13.27 31.49
N ARG A 346 -11.52 -14.25 32.14
CA ARG A 346 -11.21 -15.68 31.99
C ARG A 346 -11.71 -16.26 30.67
N GLY A 347 -12.79 -15.72 30.12
CA GLY A 347 -13.40 -16.20 28.89
C GLY A 347 -12.50 -15.92 27.68
N PHE A 348 -12.34 -16.88 26.79
CA PHE A 348 -11.54 -16.73 25.58
C PHE A 348 -12.09 -15.60 24.70
N PHE A 349 -13.38 -15.59 24.43
CA PHE A 349 -14.06 -14.59 23.60
C PHE A 349 -14.06 -13.18 24.23
N ASP A 350 -14.05 -13.10 25.57
CA ASP A 350 -14.02 -11.82 26.28
C ASP A 350 -12.69 -11.07 26.12
N ARG A 351 -11.61 -11.79 25.80
CA ARG A 351 -10.26 -11.26 25.61
C ARG A 351 -9.93 -10.96 24.16
N MET A 352 -10.76 -11.40 23.23
CA MET A 352 -10.58 -11.12 21.82
C MET A 352 -10.90 -9.65 21.51
N HIS A 353 -10.15 -9.10 20.56
CA HIS A 353 -10.46 -7.83 19.94
C HIS A 353 -11.38 -8.06 18.74
N TYR A 354 -12.46 -7.32 18.66
CA TYR A 354 -13.38 -7.29 17.54
C TYR A 354 -13.27 -5.93 16.85
N ARG A 355 -12.94 -5.94 15.58
CA ARG A 355 -12.63 -4.75 14.82
C ARG A 355 -13.50 -4.64 13.60
N ALA A 356 -13.90 -3.42 13.27
CA ALA A 356 -14.61 -3.12 12.04
C ALA A 356 -14.20 -1.75 11.53
N GLY A 357 -14.25 -1.56 10.21
CA GLY A 357 -13.97 -0.28 9.61
C GLY A 357 -14.49 -0.17 8.19
N VAL A 358 -14.70 1.07 7.76
CA VAL A 358 -15.09 1.43 6.40
C VAL A 358 -14.26 2.62 5.95
N SER A 359 -13.94 2.69 4.66
CA SER A 359 -13.31 3.89 4.10
C SER A 359 -13.80 4.21 2.70
N TYR A 360 -13.72 5.47 2.38
CA TYR A 360 -13.94 6.01 1.05
C TYR A 360 -12.69 6.76 0.60
N THR A 361 -12.25 6.48 -0.64
CA THR A 361 -11.10 7.17 -1.25
C THR A 361 -11.53 7.77 -2.58
N SER A 362 -11.29 9.08 -2.75
CA SER A 362 -11.58 9.79 -4.00
C SER A 362 -10.62 9.37 -5.12
N PRO A 363 -11.04 9.46 -6.40
CA PRO A 363 -10.14 9.29 -7.54
C PRO A 363 -8.97 10.28 -7.50
N TYR A 364 -7.75 9.80 -7.71
CA TYR A 364 -6.58 10.66 -7.86
C TYR A 364 -5.98 10.61 -9.26
N LEU A 365 -6.31 9.57 -10.03
CA LEU A 365 -5.91 9.43 -11.43
C LEU A 365 -6.93 10.10 -12.35
N LYS A 366 -6.44 10.65 -13.46
CA LYS A 366 -7.24 11.00 -14.63
C LYS A 366 -6.87 10.07 -15.78
N ILE A 367 -7.84 9.35 -16.30
CA ILE A 367 -7.66 8.38 -17.38
C ILE A 367 -8.46 8.88 -18.59
N ASN A 368 -7.77 9.13 -19.71
CA ASN A 368 -8.37 9.71 -20.92
C ASN A 368 -9.18 11.00 -20.69
N GLY A 369 -8.71 11.83 -19.75
CA GLY A 369 -9.37 13.11 -19.40
C GLY A 369 -10.54 12.98 -18.41
N ALA A 370 -11.02 11.78 -18.12
CA ALA A 370 -12.05 11.50 -17.12
C ALA A 370 -11.46 11.09 -15.77
N ASP A 371 -12.27 11.18 -14.71
CA ASP A 371 -11.87 10.71 -13.38
C ASP A 371 -11.67 9.19 -13.38
N GLY A 372 -10.56 8.74 -12.81
CA GLY A 372 -10.24 7.34 -12.58
C GLY A 372 -11.12 6.71 -11.48
N PRO A 373 -10.76 5.51 -10.99
CA PRO A 373 -11.61 4.80 -10.04
C PRO A 373 -11.63 5.47 -8.66
N ARG A 374 -12.82 5.55 -8.08
CA ARG A 374 -13.03 5.75 -6.65
C ARG A 374 -12.94 4.39 -5.95
N GLU A 375 -12.56 4.42 -4.68
CA GLU A 375 -12.45 3.22 -3.86
C GLU A 375 -13.41 3.31 -2.66
N LEU A 376 -14.21 2.27 -2.48
CA LEU A 376 -15.00 2.03 -1.28
C LEU A 376 -14.51 0.72 -0.67
N SER A 377 -14.19 0.73 0.62
CA SER A 377 -13.72 -0.47 1.30
C SER A 377 -14.36 -0.65 2.68
N ALA A 378 -14.46 -1.90 3.08
CA ALA A 378 -14.95 -2.31 4.39
C ALA A 378 -14.12 -3.47 4.91
N SER A 379 -13.84 -3.50 6.21
CA SER A 379 -13.12 -4.58 6.86
C SER A 379 -13.76 -5.00 8.16
N LEU A 380 -13.56 -6.29 8.47
CA LEU A 380 -13.86 -6.91 9.75
C LEU A 380 -12.63 -7.67 10.21
N GLY A 381 -12.30 -7.59 11.49
CA GLY A 381 -11.14 -8.25 12.03
C GLY A 381 -11.31 -8.77 13.44
N VAL A 382 -10.48 -9.74 13.78
CA VAL A 382 -10.36 -10.27 15.13
C VAL A 382 -8.90 -10.28 15.55
N GLY A 383 -8.65 -9.87 16.79
CA GLY A 383 -7.34 -9.99 17.45
C GLY A 383 -7.43 -11.08 18.52
N ILE A 384 -6.72 -12.18 18.34
CA ILE A 384 -6.74 -13.33 19.21
C ILE A 384 -5.50 -13.30 20.10
N PRO A 385 -5.62 -13.07 21.43
CA PRO A 385 -4.48 -13.08 22.32
C PRO A 385 -3.91 -14.49 22.45
N ILE A 386 -2.60 -14.63 22.22
CA ILE A 386 -1.84 -15.87 22.41
C ILE A 386 -1.28 -15.85 23.83
N ILE A 387 -1.90 -16.61 24.72
CA ILE A 387 -1.50 -16.68 26.12
C ILE A 387 -0.48 -17.78 26.29
N ASN A 388 0.71 -17.43 26.77
CA ASN A 388 1.67 -18.38 27.31
C ASN A 388 2.02 -17.99 28.75
N GLY A 389 2.53 -18.94 29.54
CA GLY A 389 2.79 -18.73 30.96
C GLY A 389 3.85 -17.67 31.28
N TYR A 390 4.57 -17.16 30.29
CA TYR A 390 5.68 -16.21 30.43
C TYR A 390 5.39 -14.84 29.78
N ASN A 391 4.50 -14.79 28.79
CA ASN A 391 4.22 -13.56 28.07
C ASN A 391 2.82 -13.58 27.45
N ASN A 392 1.90 -12.75 27.93
CA ASN A 392 0.49 -12.76 27.57
C ASN A 392 0.12 -11.67 26.56
N ARG A 393 1.09 -11.17 25.77
CA ARG A 393 0.90 -9.97 24.98
C ARG A 393 0.99 -10.19 23.46
N SER A 394 1.27 -11.41 23.02
CA SER A 394 1.26 -11.74 21.59
C SER A 394 -0.17 -11.86 21.08
N ILE A 395 -0.43 -11.34 19.89
CA ILE A 395 -1.77 -11.27 19.29
C ILE A 395 -1.70 -11.80 17.86
N LEU A 396 -2.58 -12.73 17.52
CA LEU A 396 -2.84 -13.13 16.14
C LEU A 396 -3.99 -12.26 15.61
N ASN A 397 -3.71 -11.43 14.63
CA ASN A 397 -4.68 -10.56 13.97
C ASN A 397 -5.13 -11.21 12.66
N ILE A 398 -6.42 -11.45 12.49
CA ILE A 398 -7.02 -11.95 11.25
C ILE A 398 -8.08 -10.95 10.83
N SER A 399 -8.05 -10.50 9.58
CA SER A 399 -9.07 -9.62 9.04
C SER A 399 -9.47 -10.00 7.62
N ALA A 400 -10.74 -9.77 7.31
CA ALA A 400 -11.30 -9.82 5.98
C ALA A 400 -11.58 -8.39 5.52
N GLU A 401 -11.16 -8.06 4.32
CA GLU A 401 -11.34 -6.74 3.71
C GLU A 401 -11.99 -6.91 2.33
N TRP A 402 -13.00 -6.11 2.08
CA TRP A 402 -13.61 -5.97 0.78
C TRP A 402 -13.33 -4.58 0.24
N VAL A 403 -12.86 -4.51 -1.02
CA VAL A 403 -12.55 -3.25 -1.70
C VAL A 403 -13.24 -3.25 -3.05
N ASN A 404 -13.98 -2.19 -3.34
CA ASN A 404 -14.57 -1.93 -4.65
C ASN A 404 -13.92 -0.69 -5.27
N GLN A 405 -13.28 -0.90 -6.41
CA GLN A 405 -12.76 0.20 -7.24
C GLN A 405 -13.61 0.30 -8.51
N SER A 406 -14.15 1.48 -8.78
CA SER A 406 -15.03 1.69 -9.92
C SER A 406 -14.97 3.12 -10.46
N ALA A 407 -15.05 3.22 -11.79
CA ALA A 407 -15.23 4.48 -12.52
C ALA A 407 -16.15 4.24 -13.74
N THR A 408 -16.75 5.30 -14.23
CA THR A 408 -17.65 5.24 -15.40
C THR A 408 -16.85 4.88 -16.67
N GLY A 409 -17.27 3.83 -17.36
CA GLY A 409 -16.62 3.40 -18.62
C GLY A 409 -15.25 2.75 -18.45
N LEU A 410 -14.86 2.37 -17.24
CA LEU A 410 -13.62 1.68 -16.94
C LEU A 410 -13.90 0.33 -16.25
N ILE A 411 -12.87 -0.51 -16.18
CA ILE A 411 -12.91 -1.82 -15.52
C ILE A 411 -13.31 -1.63 -14.04
N LYS A 412 -14.30 -2.39 -13.60
CA LYS A 412 -14.68 -2.46 -12.20
C LYS A 412 -13.91 -3.59 -11.53
N GLU A 413 -13.30 -3.29 -10.38
CA GLU A 413 -12.55 -4.24 -9.57
C GLU A 413 -13.26 -4.46 -8.22
N ASN A 414 -13.55 -5.72 -7.90
CA ASN A 414 -13.99 -6.14 -6.58
C ASN A 414 -12.91 -7.05 -6.00
N MET A 415 -12.25 -6.58 -4.94
CA MET A 415 -11.19 -7.30 -4.25
C MET A 415 -11.70 -7.81 -2.90
N PHE A 416 -11.46 -9.07 -2.62
CA PHE A 416 -11.63 -9.65 -1.31
C PHE A 416 -10.28 -10.10 -0.79
N ARG A 417 -9.87 -9.60 0.36
CA ARG A 417 -8.56 -9.86 0.95
C ARG A 417 -8.71 -10.44 2.35
N ILE A 418 -7.95 -11.50 2.62
CA ILE A 418 -7.78 -12.04 3.98
C ILE A 418 -6.36 -11.66 4.42
N ASN A 419 -6.26 -10.93 5.53
CA ASN A 419 -4.99 -10.56 6.12
C ASN A 419 -4.77 -11.36 7.40
N VAL A 420 -3.55 -11.87 7.58
CA VAL A 420 -3.11 -12.56 8.78
C VAL A 420 -1.85 -11.87 9.29
N GLY A 421 -1.91 -11.28 10.45
CA GLY A 421 -0.79 -10.61 11.11
C GLY A 421 -0.48 -11.26 12.45
N LEU A 422 0.79 -11.41 12.77
CA LEU A 422 1.23 -11.99 14.03
C LEU A 422 2.13 -11.01 14.76
N THR A 423 1.60 -10.45 15.84
CA THR A 423 2.31 -9.56 16.75
C THR A 423 2.91 -10.38 17.90
N PHE A 424 4.21 -10.48 17.93
CA PHE A 424 4.95 -11.00 19.07
C PHE A 424 5.37 -9.85 19.98
N ASN A 425 5.10 -9.97 21.27
CA ASN A 425 5.56 -9.02 22.27
C ASN A 425 6.29 -9.78 23.37
N GLU A 426 7.60 -9.77 23.33
CA GLU A 426 8.44 -10.48 24.30
C GLU A 426 9.17 -9.53 25.24
N ARG A 427 9.42 -9.98 26.46
CA ARG A 427 10.27 -9.28 27.41
C ARG A 427 11.75 -9.42 26.99
N TRP A 428 12.28 -8.37 26.39
CA TRP A 428 13.71 -8.22 26.18
C TRP A 428 14.25 -7.27 27.26
N PHE A 429 15.55 -7.32 27.53
CA PHE A 429 16.24 -6.49 28.53
C PHE A 429 15.85 -6.75 30.01
N ALA A 430 15.10 -7.80 30.30
CA ALA A 430 14.86 -8.22 31.68
C ALA A 430 16.13 -8.86 32.24
N LYS A 431 16.64 -8.33 33.38
CA LYS A 431 17.70 -9.01 34.13
C LYS A 431 17.10 -10.29 34.73
N PHE A 432 17.61 -11.43 34.36
CA PHE A 432 17.30 -12.68 35.07
C PHE A 432 17.93 -12.58 36.49
N LYS A 433 17.09 -12.69 37.49
CA LYS A 433 17.63 -12.97 38.85
C LYS A 433 18.12 -14.40 38.81
N VAL A 434 19.41 -14.61 38.96
CA VAL A 434 19.99 -15.91 39.31
C VAL A 434 19.70 -16.07 40.79
N GLU A 435 18.78 -16.99 41.14
CA GLU A 435 18.59 -17.48 42.52
C GLU A 435 19.68 -18.52 42.83
#